data_ccdd59c59e7c1bfb8b36335f7abd7410
#
_entry.id   ccdd59c59e7c1bfb8b36335f7abd7410
#
_cell.length_a   1.000
_cell.length_b   1.000
_cell.length_c   1.000
_cell.angle_alpha   90.00
_cell.angle_beta   90.00
_cell.angle_gamma   90.00
#
_symmetry.space_group_name_H-M   'P 1'
#
loop_
_entity.id
_entity.type
_entity.pdbx_description
1 polymer ?
#
loop_
_entity_poly.entity_id
_entity_poly.type
_entity_poly.pdbx_seq_one_letter_code
_entity_poly.pdbx_strand_id
1 'polypeptide(L)'
;LCVLVDFLEREGVTPVVLSEYGISDVSRSIALNRLFRERGWITVKPEMGTEMLDCGASRAFAVADHQTAHIYINDPSVKEEVKALLSATPGVEEIRETDFSGLSSAALERLPEFTAVAAPDAWFTYYYWLDDTKAPDFARCVDIHRKPGYDPAEMFFDPGLAFPMFHAAAFLLKKKLGFRALMKVIPLNGDQVKGSHGRDRLPANQQPVFIGPAFLPEIHAAEDVHQAILSVFEKE
;
A
#
# COMPACT_ATOMS: atom_id res chain seq x y z
N LEU A 1 -24.08 -6.10 -10.23
CA LEU A 1 -23.67 -5.11 -11.23
C LEU A 1 -24.69 -5.08 -12.37
N CYS A 2 -25.00 -6.19 -13.08
CA CYS A 2 -25.93 -6.22 -14.23
C CYS A 2 -27.28 -5.56 -13.91
N VAL A 3 -27.91 -5.89 -12.76
CA VAL A 3 -29.18 -5.29 -12.35
C VAL A 3 -29.12 -3.76 -12.24
N LEU A 4 -27.99 -3.21 -11.79
CA LEU A 4 -27.80 -1.75 -11.72
C LEU A 4 -27.60 -1.14 -13.10
N VAL A 5 -26.82 -1.79 -13.96
CA VAL A 5 -26.60 -1.36 -15.35
C VAL A 5 -27.95 -1.35 -16.10
N ASP A 6 -28.73 -2.46 -16.07
CA ASP A 6 -30.03 -2.57 -16.69
C ASP A 6 -31.05 -1.53 -16.19
N PHE A 7 -30.95 -1.17 -14.91
CA PHE A 7 -31.78 -0.11 -14.33
C PHE A 7 -31.39 1.26 -14.89
N LEU A 8 -30.11 1.60 -14.89
CA LEU A 8 -29.62 2.88 -15.39
C LEU A 8 -29.94 3.08 -16.89
N GLU A 9 -29.77 2.05 -17.71
CA GLU A 9 -30.11 2.10 -19.14
C GLU A 9 -31.63 2.34 -19.35
N ARG A 10 -32.50 1.71 -18.55
CA ARG A 10 -33.94 1.96 -18.62
C ARG A 10 -34.34 3.38 -18.22
N GLU A 11 -33.57 4.00 -17.32
CA GLU A 11 -33.78 5.40 -16.94
C GLU A 11 -33.11 6.39 -17.92
N GLY A 12 -32.54 5.91 -19.03
CA GLY A 12 -31.89 6.76 -20.04
C GLY A 12 -30.52 7.29 -19.61
N VAL A 13 -29.91 6.65 -18.60
CA VAL A 13 -28.55 6.98 -18.12
C VAL A 13 -27.54 6.08 -18.81
N THR A 14 -26.49 6.64 -19.36
CA THR A 14 -25.39 5.90 -19.97
C THR A 14 -24.41 5.41 -18.90
N PRO A 15 -24.37 4.11 -18.58
CA PRO A 15 -23.46 3.59 -17.57
C PRO A 15 -22.04 3.40 -18.15
N VAL A 16 -21.03 3.82 -17.39
CA VAL A 16 -19.63 3.47 -17.61
C VAL A 16 -19.10 2.82 -16.33
N VAL A 17 -18.58 1.60 -16.45
CA VAL A 17 -18.05 0.81 -15.35
C VAL A 17 -16.55 0.69 -15.51
N LEU A 18 -15.80 1.10 -14.50
CA LEU A 18 -14.34 1.00 -14.52
C LEU A 18 -13.79 0.58 -13.15
N SER A 19 -12.62 -0.03 -13.15
CA SER A 19 -11.81 -0.23 -11.95
C SER A 19 -10.46 0.47 -12.12
N GLU A 20 -9.97 1.07 -11.03
CA GLU A 20 -8.68 1.75 -10.99
C GLU A 20 -7.53 0.75 -11.13
N TYR A 21 -7.66 -0.42 -10.52
CA TYR A 21 -6.68 -1.51 -10.55
C TYR A 21 -7.39 -2.87 -10.46
N GLY A 22 -6.64 -3.92 -10.80
CA GLY A 22 -7.03 -5.30 -10.53
C GLY A 22 -6.47 -5.77 -9.18
N ILE A 23 -7.06 -6.82 -8.60
CA ILE A 23 -6.58 -7.42 -7.35
C ILE A 23 -6.05 -8.82 -7.67
N SER A 24 -4.83 -9.10 -7.20
CA SER A 24 -4.17 -10.41 -7.31
C SER A 24 -4.24 -11.14 -5.97
N ASP A 25 -4.37 -12.47 -6.04
CA ASP A 25 -4.26 -13.31 -4.84
C ASP A 25 -2.84 -13.27 -4.29
N VAL A 26 -2.71 -13.01 -2.98
CA VAL A 26 -1.42 -13.03 -2.29
C VAL A 26 -1.45 -13.99 -1.10
N SER A 27 -0.31 -14.54 -0.76
CA SER A 27 -0.18 -15.52 0.32
C SER A 27 0.91 -15.20 1.33
N ARG A 28 1.78 -14.24 1.03
CA ARG A 28 2.91 -13.88 1.90
C ARG A 28 3.19 -12.38 1.91
N SER A 29 3.61 -11.92 3.07
CA SER A 29 4.04 -10.54 3.30
C SER A 29 5.56 -10.45 3.41
N ILE A 30 6.13 -9.33 2.95
CA ILE A 30 7.57 -9.05 2.98
C ILE A 30 7.79 -7.76 3.76
N ALA A 31 8.55 -7.82 4.83
CA ALA A 31 8.89 -6.66 5.67
C ALA A 31 10.30 -6.16 5.33
N LEU A 32 10.45 -5.38 4.25
CA LEU A 32 11.75 -4.85 3.81
C LEU A 32 12.45 -4.05 4.91
N ASN A 33 11.69 -3.23 5.65
CA ASN A 33 12.26 -2.43 6.72
C ASN A 33 12.80 -3.27 7.89
N ARG A 34 12.28 -4.48 8.15
CA ARG A 34 12.91 -5.42 9.10
C ARG A 34 14.28 -5.88 8.60
N LEU A 35 14.39 -6.23 7.33
CA LEU A 35 15.67 -6.60 6.71
C LEU A 35 16.68 -5.44 6.75
N PHE A 36 16.23 -4.22 6.47
CA PHE A 36 17.07 -3.03 6.58
C PHE A 36 17.48 -2.75 8.04
N ARG A 37 16.59 -3.00 9.00
CA ARG A 37 16.89 -2.88 10.43
C ARG A 37 17.98 -3.87 10.86
N GLU A 38 17.90 -5.12 10.43
CA GLU A 38 18.90 -6.16 10.71
C GLU A 38 20.29 -5.80 10.16
N ARG A 39 20.34 -5.01 9.07
CA ARG A 39 21.57 -4.47 8.50
C ARG A 39 22.07 -3.19 9.17
N GLY A 40 21.32 -2.66 10.15
CA GLY A 40 21.65 -1.40 10.81
C GLY A 40 21.42 -0.15 9.96
N TRP A 41 20.60 -0.24 8.93
CA TRP A 41 20.28 0.91 8.06
C TRP A 41 19.07 1.71 8.56
N ILE A 42 18.20 1.09 9.35
CA ILE A 42 17.04 1.76 9.99
C ILE A 42 17.44 2.28 11.36
N THR A 43 17.13 3.55 11.60
CA THR A 43 17.20 4.20 12.91
C THR A 43 15.79 4.31 13.49
N VAL A 44 15.65 4.02 14.79
CA VAL A 44 14.40 4.21 15.53
C VAL A 44 14.63 5.07 16.76
N LYS A 45 13.58 5.80 17.15
CA LYS A 45 13.50 6.55 18.42
C LYS A 45 12.65 5.74 19.40
N PRO A 46 13.21 5.38 20.58
CA PRO A 46 12.40 4.82 21.65
C PRO A 46 11.42 5.86 22.21
N GLU A 47 10.13 5.54 22.20
CA GLU A 47 9.09 6.40 22.76
C GLU A 47 8.15 5.56 23.64
N MET A 48 8.06 5.87 24.94
CA MET A 48 7.16 5.23 25.89
C MET A 48 7.16 3.68 25.84
N GLY A 49 8.33 3.09 25.58
CA GLY A 49 8.51 1.63 25.50
C GLY A 49 8.29 1.03 24.11
N THR A 50 7.91 1.82 23.13
CA THR A 50 7.79 1.43 21.70
C THR A 50 8.88 2.06 20.85
N GLU A 51 8.99 1.65 19.60
CA GLU A 51 9.99 2.16 18.65
C GLU A 51 9.29 2.94 17.54
N MET A 52 9.73 4.19 17.31
CA MET A 52 9.26 5.03 16.21
C MET A 52 10.32 5.09 15.12
N LEU A 53 9.93 4.90 13.86
CA LEU A 53 10.84 5.02 12.72
C LEU A 53 11.33 6.46 12.59
N ASP A 54 12.64 6.63 12.50
CA ASP A 54 13.28 7.90 12.13
C ASP A 54 13.79 7.80 10.68
N CYS A 55 12.95 8.16 9.72
CA CYS A 55 13.32 8.13 8.30
C CYS A 55 14.53 9.03 8.00
N GLY A 56 14.60 10.20 8.63
CA GLY A 56 15.67 11.16 8.36
C GLY A 56 17.04 10.72 8.88
N ALA A 57 17.09 9.97 9.99
CA ALA A 57 18.32 9.42 10.54
C ALA A 57 18.66 8.02 10.02
N SER A 58 17.75 7.37 9.30
CA SER A 58 17.99 6.08 8.68
C SER A 58 18.87 6.22 7.46
N ARG A 59 19.80 5.26 7.25
CA ARG A 59 20.66 5.22 6.06
C ARG A 59 19.86 4.84 4.80
N ALA A 60 18.91 3.93 4.95
CA ALA A 60 17.93 3.57 3.94
C ALA A 60 16.64 3.12 4.61
N PHE A 61 15.49 3.33 3.95
CA PHE A 61 14.18 2.85 4.40
C PHE A 61 13.25 2.61 3.20
N ALA A 62 12.23 1.79 3.42
CA ALA A 62 11.20 1.48 2.44
C ALA A 62 9.85 2.06 2.84
N VAL A 63 9.12 2.65 1.91
CA VAL A 63 7.70 2.99 2.03
C VAL A 63 6.91 1.97 1.25
N ALA A 64 6.21 1.09 1.96
CA ALA A 64 5.43 0.02 1.36
C ALA A 64 4.10 0.54 0.81
N ASP A 65 3.76 0.11 -0.40
CA ASP A 65 2.50 0.37 -1.06
C ASP A 65 2.04 -0.90 -1.79
N HIS A 66 1.37 -1.78 -1.05
CA HIS A 66 0.83 -3.05 -1.54
C HIS A 66 1.90 -3.96 -2.18
N GLN A 67 1.87 -4.16 -3.50
CA GLN A 67 2.85 -4.98 -4.24
C GLN A 67 4.04 -4.19 -4.75
N THR A 68 4.12 -2.89 -4.42
CA THR A 68 5.31 -2.06 -4.66
C THR A 68 5.85 -1.51 -3.35
N ALA A 69 7.14 -1.18 -3.34
CA ALA A 69 7.77 -0.47 -2.24
C ALA A 69 8.78 0.53 -2.79
N HIS A 70 8.69 1.76 -2.29
CA HIS A 70 9.60 2.86 -2.65
C HIS A 70 10.77 2.88 -1.68
N ILE A 71 11.98 2.77 -2.21
CA ILE A 71 13.21 2.66 -1.43
C ILE A 71 13.96 3.99 -1.47
N TYR A 72 14.13 4.59 -0.31
CA TYR A 72 14.84 5.84 -0.11
C TYR A 72 16.20 5.57 0.51
N ILE A 73 17.24 6.20 -0.02
CA ILE A 73 18.62 6.03 0.42
C ILE A 73 19.20 7.37 0.81
N ASN A 74 19.32 7.61 2.12
CA ASN A 74 19.90 8.83 2.67
C ASN A 74 21.43 8.78 2.69
N ASP A 75 22.03 7.58 2.79
CA ASP A 75 23.46 7.37 2.74
C ASP A 75 23.84 6.63 1.44
N PRO A 76 24.39 7.32 0.44
CA PRO A 76 24.75 6.69 -0.84
C PRO A 76 25.72 5.51 -0.72
N SER A 77 26.48 5.43 0.38
CA SER A 77 27.46 4.35 0.58
C SER A 77 26.82 2.96 0.71
N VAL A 78 25.52 2.88 1.06
CA VAL A 78 24.79 1.60 1.18
C VAL A 78 23.98 1.23 -0.07
N LYS A 79 23.99 2.04 -1.11
CA LYS A 79 23.12 1.87 -2.29
C LYS A 79 23.26 0.49 -2.92
N GLU A 80 24.48 0.06 -3.20
CA GLU A 80 24.74 -1.23 -3.83
C GLU A 80 24.39 -2.41 -2.92
N GLU A 81 24.63 -2.26 -1.60
CA GLU A 81 24.28 -3.30 -0.64
C GLU A 81 22.74 -3.42 -0.50
N VAL A 82 22.00 -2.30 -0.53
CA VAL A 82 20.55 -2.29 -0.54
C VAL A 82 20.02 -3.00 -1.79
N LYS A 83 20.53 -2.65 -2.97
CA LYS A 83 20.16 -3.31 -4.23
C LYS A 83 20.43 -4.81 -4.20
N ALA A 84 21.60 -5.22 -3.71
CA ALA A 84 21.97 -6.63 -3.57
C ALA A 84 21.03 -7.37 -2.59
N LEU A 85 20.70 -6.75 -1.44
CA LEU A 85 19.75 -7.33 -0.49
C LEU A 85 18.36 -7.50 -1.09
N LEU A 86 17.84 -6.48 -1.76
CA LEU A 86 16.54 -6.55 -2.44
C LEU A 86 16.51 -7.68 -3.47
N SER A 87 17.57 -7.79 -4.31
CA SER A 87 17.70 -8.84 -5.34
C SER A 87 17.76 -10.25 -4.75
N ALA A 88 18.29 -10.39 -3.55
CA ALA A 88 18.40 -11.67 -2.84
C ALA A 88 17.15 -11.97 -1.98
N THR A 89 16.21 -11.03 -1.82
CA THR A 89 15.05 -11.21 -0.97
C THR A 89 13.97 -12.03 -1.68
N PRO A 90 13.60 -13.21 -1.16
CA PRO A 90 12.54 -14.02 -1.75
C PRO A 90 11.22 -13.28 -1.80
N GLY A 91 10.64 -13.20 -2.99
CA GLY A 91 9.39 -12.50 -3.23
C GLY A 91 9.54 -11.06 -3.73
N VAL A 92 10.74 -10.53 -3.83
CA VAL A 92 11.04 -9.36 -4.68
C VAL A 92 11.33 -9.88 -6.08
N GLU A 93 10.52 -9.48 -7.05
CA GLU A 93 10.65 -9.95 -8.44
C GLU A 93 11.46 -8.99 -9.30
N GLU A 94 11.26 -7.69 -9.11
CA GLU A 94 11.90 -6.65 -9.93
C GLU A 94 12.36 -5.49 -9.04
N ILE A 95 13.47 -4.87 -9.43
CA ILE A 95 13.98 -3.63 -8.84
C ILE A 95 14.15 -2.64 -9.98
N ARG A 96 13.42 -1.54 -9.92
CA ARG A 96 13.48 -0.44 -10.90
C ARG A 96 14.27 0.69 -10.31
N GLU A 97 15.30 1.13 -10.99
CA GLU A 97 16.02 2.35 -10.64
C GLU A 97 15.25 3.56 -11.16
N THR A 98 15.20 4.63 -10.36
CA THR A 98 14.57 5.87 -10.79
C THR A 98 15.49 6.58 -11.77
N ASP A 99 14.96 6.95 -12.93
CA ASP A 99 15.64 7.87 -13.85
C ASP A 99 15.39 9.30 -13.39
N PHE A 100 16.43 9.92 -12.88
CA PHE A 100 16.40 11.31 -12.40
C PHE A 100 16.64 12.35 -13.50
N SER A 101 16.85 11.93 -14.76
CA SER A 101 17.12 12.83 -15.86
C SER A 101 15.93 13.73 -16.19
N GLY A 102 16.18 15.02 -16.38
CA GLY A 102 15.15 15.98 -16.81
C GLY A 102 14.12 16.37 -15.76
N LEU A 103 14.27 15.92 -14.50
CA LEU A 103 13.34 16.21 -13.41
C LEU A 103 13.64 17.55 -12.73
N SER A 104 12.59 18.17 -12.18
CA SER A 104 12.74 19.36 -11.35
C SER A 104 13.40 19.06 -10.00
N SER A 105 14.04 20.04 -9.37
CA SER A 105 14.64 19.88 -8.05
C SER A 105 13.62 19.38 -7.00
N ALA A 106 12.38 19.86 -7.05
CA ALA A 106 11.32 19.41 -6.16
C ALA A 106 10.91 17.95 -6.38
N ALA A 107 11.04 17.43 -7.59
CA ALA A 107 10.81 16.01 -7.87
C ALA A 107 11.98 15.17 -7.36
N LEU A 108 13.22 15.61 -7.57
CA LEU A 108 14.43 14.93 -7.09
C LEU A 108 14.43 14.68 -5.58
N GLU A 109 13.91 15.63 -4.79
CA GLU A 109 13.81 15.53 -3.33
C GLU A 109 12.78 14.52 -2.83
N ARG A 110 11.88 14.06 -3.69
CA ARG A 110 10.72 13.23 -3.31
C ARG A 110 10.75 11.82 -3.86
N LEU A 111 11.48 11.60 -4.93
CA LEU A 111 11.50 10.31 -5.60
C LEU A 111 12.41 9.31 -4.88
N PRO A 112 12.02 8.02 -4.84
CA PRO A 112 12.84 6.96 -4.29
C PRO A 112 14.01 6.63 -5.23
N GLU A 113 15.09 6.07 -4.69
CA GLU A 113 16.21 5.56 -5.51
C GLU A 113 15.80 4.31 -6.30
N PHE A 114 15.00 3.44 -5.66
CA PHE A 114 14.48 2.23 -6.26
C PHE A 114 12.99 2.08 -6.00
N THR A 115 12.31 1.42 -6.93
CA THR A 115 10.99 0.83 -6.69
C THR A 115 11.15 -0.69 -6.75
N ALA A 116 10.91 -1.36 -5.63
CA ALA A 116 10.82 -2.80 -5.57
C ALA A 116 9.40 -3.25 -5.94
N VAL A 117 9.30 -4.28 -6.79
CA VAL A 117 8.03 -4.90 -7.19
C VAL A 117 7.99 -6.32 -6.64
N ALA A 118 6.93 -6.67 -5.93
CA ALA A 118 6.75 -8.00 -5.36
C ALA A 118 6.43 -9.04 -6.43
N ALA A 119 6.73 -10.31 -6.15
CA ALA A 119 6.23 -11.45 -6.91
C ALA A 119 4.70 -11.49 -6.88
N PRO A 120 4.03 -12.17 -7.85
CA PRO A 120 2.56 -12.17 -7.96
C PRO A 120 1.83 -12.56 -6.68
N ASP A 121 2.41 -13.46 -5.88
CA ASP A 121 1.85 -14.02 -4.64
C ASP A 121 2.29 -13.29 -3.37
N ALA A 122 3.01 -12.16 -3.49
CA ALA A 122 3.61 -11.44 -2.38
C ALA A 122 3.20 -9.96 -2.37
N TRP A 123 3.35 -9.33 -1.19
CA TRP A 123 3.13 -7.90 -0.99
C TRP A 123 4.04 -7.36 0.13
N PHE A 124 4.21 -6.04 0.24
CA PHE A 124 5.12 -5.42 1.19
C PHE A 124 4.39 -4.82 2.39
N THR A 125 4.92 -5.10 3.62
CA THR A 125 4.50 -4.44 4.84
C THR A 125 5.43 -3.29 5.18
N TYR A 126 4.92 -2.31 5.95
CA TYR A 126 5.74 -1.21 6.48
C TYR A 126 6.53 -1.58 7.74
N TYR A 127 6.41 -2.81 8.27
CA TYR A 127 6.95 -3.23 9.56
C TYR A 127 8.47 -3.10 9.62
N TYR A 128 8.96 -2.37 10.63
CA TYR A 128 10.39 -2.09 10.84
C TYR A 128 10.92 -2.57 12.20
N TRP A 129 10.03 -2.84 13.17
CA TRP A 129 10.42 -3.36 14.49
C TRP A 129 10.75 -4.85 14.41
N LEU A 130 11.73 -5.29 15.22
CA LEU A 130 12.17 -6.69 15.28
C LEU A 130 11.45 -7.50 16.37
N ASP A 131 10.87 -6.81 17.36
CA ASP A 131 10.12 -7.36 18.47
C ASP A 131 8.72 -6.73 18.47
N ASP A 132 7.68 -7.53 18.34
CA ASP A 132 6.29 -7.06 18.29
C ASP A 132 5.82 -6.38 19.60
N THR A 133 6.52 -6.59 20.71
CA THR A 133 6.30 -5.83 21.97
C THR A 133 6.79 -4.39 21.87
N LYS A 134 7.69 -4.11 20.91
CA LYS A 134 8.25 -2.79 20.62
C LYS A 134 7.57 -2.10 19.43
N ALA A 135 6.58 -2.76 18.81
CA ALA A 135 5.81 -2.15 17.75
C ALA A 135 5.26 -0.78 18.15
N PRO A 136 5.23 0.22 17.26
CA PRO A 136 4.71 1.54 17.59
C PRO A 136 3.25 1.48 18.06
N ASP A 137 2.83 2.44 18.82
CA ASP A 137 1.50 2.46 19.45
C ASP A 137 0.35 2.38 18.46
N PHE A 138 0.56 2.92 17.24
CA PHE A 138 -0.39 2.91 16.14
C PHE A 138 -0.43 1.60 15.35
N ALA A 139 0.57 0.72 15.48
CA ALA A 139 0.68 -0.47 14.63
C ALA A 139 -0.52 -1.42 14.74
N ARG A 140 -1.12 -1.50 15.94
CA ARG A 140 -2.34 -2.30 16.19
C ARG A 140 -3.64 -1.49 16.06
N CYS A 141 -3.55 -0.25 15.54
CA CYS A 141 -4.69 0.66 15.45
C CYS A 141 -5.17 0.83 14.01
N VAL A 142 -6.45 1.10 13.85
CA VAL A 142 -7.02 1.63 12.61
C VAL A 142 -6.67 3.11 12.54
N ASP A 143 -5.51 3.43 11.96
CA ASP A 143 -4.96 4.79 11.89
C ASP A 143 -3.98 4.91 10.72
N ILE A 144 -4.51 4.83 9.51
CA ILE A 144 -3.75 4.78 8.26
C ILE A 144 -2.76 5.95 8.09
N HIS A 145 -3.11 7.13 8.58
CA HIS A 145 -2.29 8.34 8.38
C HIS A 145 -1.05 8.42 9.27
N ARG A 146 -0.92 7.55 10.27
CA ARG A 146 0.28 7.49 11.14
C ARG A 146 1.30 6.46 10.68
N LYS A 147 0.92 5.56 9.78
CA LYS A 147 1.77 4.46 9.33
C LYS A 147 2.69 4.93 8.20
N PRO A 148 3.98 4.56 8.22
CA PRO A 148 4.92 4.89 7.15
C PRO A 148 4.78 3.89 5.99
N GLY A 149 3.63 3.89 5.32
CA GLY A 149 3.24 2.98 4.25
C GLY A 149 1.81 2.49 4.42
N TYR A 150 1.29 1.85 3.39
CA TYR A 150 -0.06 1.30 3.42
C TYR A 150 -0.12 -0.02 4.20
N ASP A 151 -1.18 -0.22 4.99
CA ASP A 151 -1.36 -1.41 5.82
C ASP A 151 -2.77 -2.01 5.66
N PRO A 152 -2.97 -2.92 4.69
CA PRO A 152 -4.26 -3.58 4.51
C PRO A 152 -4.66 -4.49 5.68
N ALA A 153 -3.75 -4.79 6.62
CA ALA A 153 -4.08 -5.51 7.85
C ALA A 153 -5.11 -4.77 8.73
N GLU A 154 -5.30 -3.45 8.51
CA GLU A 154 -6.36 -2.66 9.17
C GLU A 154 -7.78 -3.15 8.88
N MET A 155 -8.00 -3.93 7.84
CA MET A 155 -9.29 -4.53 7.51
C MET A 155 -9.63 -5.78 8.36
N PHE A 156 -8.70 -6.25 9.19
CA PHE A 156 -8.86 -7.49 9.96
C PHE A 156 -8.81 -7.23 11.46
N PHE A 157 -9.62 -7.98 12.20
CA PHE A 157 -9.42 -8.09 13.64
C PHE A 157 -8.29 -9.06 13.96
N ASP A 158 -7.52 -8.73 15.02
CA ASP A 158 -6.51 -9.63 15.56
C ASP A 158 -7.18 -10.93 16.07
N PRO A 159 -6.88 -12.09 15.48
CA PRO A 159 -7.49 -13.36 15.89
C PRO A 159 -7.09 -13.77 17.32
N GLY A 160 -6.01 -13.21 17.86
CA GLY A 160 -5.61 -13.39 19.26
C GLY A 160 -6.40 -12.53 20.24
N LEU A 161 -7.21 -11.58 19.74
CA LEU A 161 -7.97 -10.66 20.58
C LEU A 161 -9.33 -11.26 20.95
N ALA A 162 -9.54 -11.58 22.24
CA ALA A 162 -10.85 -11.98 22.73
C ALA A 162 -11.84 -10.82 22.63
N PHE A 163 -13.03 -11.06 22.06
CA PHE A 163 -14.12 -10.09 21.97
C PHE A 163 -13.76 -8.75 21.29
N PRO A 164 -13.27 -8.71 20.05
CA PRO A 164 -12.82 -7.47 19.39
C PRO A 164 -13.88 -6.38 19.36
N MET A 165 -15.17 -6.72 19.20
CA MET A 165 -16.28 -5.77 19.23
C MET A 165 -16.43 -5.08 20.61
N PHE A 166 -16.11 -5.77 21.71
CA PHE A 166 -16.09 -5.16 23.04
C PHE A 166 -14.97 -4.12 23.16
N HIS A 167 -13.79 -4.41 22.65
CA HIS A 167 -12.67 -3.45 22.60
C HIS A 167 -13.02 -2.22 21.76
N ALA A 168 -13.66 -2.40 20.61
CA ALA A 168 -14.13 -1.29 19.78
C ALA A 168 -15.19 -0.45 20.50
N ALA A 169 -16.18 -1.08 21.16
CA ALA A 169 -17.21 -0.38 21.92
C ALA A 169 -16.60 0.39 23.11
N ALA A 170 -15.67 -0.22 23.85
CA ALA A 170 -14.96 0.43 24.95
C ALA A 170 -14.14 1.65 24.49
N PHE A 171 -13.48 1.53 23.31
CA PHE A 171 -12.81 2.65 22.67
C PHE A 171 -13.77 3.80 22.36
N LEU A 172 -14.92 3.51 21.73
CA LEU A 172 -15.94 4.53 21.40
C LEU A 172 -16.49 5.20 22.65
N LEU A 173 -16.75 4.43 23.70
CA LEU A 173 -17.20 4.97 25.00
C LEU A 173 -16.15 5.91 25.61
N LYS A 174 -14.88 5.51 25.67
CA LYS A 174 -13.79 6.36 26.15
C LYS A 174 -13.71 7.66 25.35
N LYS A 175 -13.80 7.58 24.00
CA LYS A 175 -13.78 8.74 23.13
C LYS A 175 -14.98 9.67 23.40
N LYS A 176 -16.18 9.10 23.60
CA LYS A 176 -17.41 9.88 23.94
C LYS A 176 -17.26 10.60 25.28
N LEU A 177 -16.56 10.01 26.24
CA LEU A 177 -16.27 10.60 27.55
C LEU A 177 -15.11 11.61 27.55
N GLY A 178 -14.52 11.90 26.36
CA GLY A 178 -13.44 12.88 26.23
C GLY A 178 -12.03 12.33 26.51
N PHE A 179 -11.88 11.02 26.72
CA PHE A 179 -10.55 10.42 26.90
C PHE A 179 -9.84 10.18 25.57
N ARG A 180 -8.53 10.41 25.55
CA ARG A 180 -7.67 9.93 24.44
C ARG A 180 -7.56 8.42 24.55
N ALA A 181 -7.84 7.73 23.44
CA ALA A 181 -7.76 6.27 23.36
C ALA A 181 -7.32 5.85 21.95
N LEU A 182 -6.69 4.66 21.89
CA LEU A 182 -6.31 4.00 20.63
C LEU A 182 -7.18 2.75 20.45
N MET A 183 -7.70 2.55 19.25
CA MET A 183 -8.49 1.37 18.89
C MET A 183 -7.56 0.23 18.46
N LYS A 184 -6.94 -0.43 19.44
CA LYS A 184 -5.98 -1.52 19.24
C LYS A 184 -6.71 -2.83 18.98
N VAL A 185 -7.09 -3.09 17.77
CA VAL A 185 -7.88 -4.27 17.37
C VAL A 185 -7.33 -5.02 16.18
N ILE A 186 -6.28 -4.49 15.51
CA ILE A 186 -5.73 -5.10 14.29
C ILE A 186 -4.51 -5.97 14.59
N PRO A 187 -4.27 -7.00 13.75
CA PRO A 187 -3.11 -7.88 13.90
C PRO A 187 -1.80 -7.20 13.47
N LEU A 188 -0.67 -7.77 13.93
CA LEU A 188 0.66 -7.50 13.36
C LEU A 188 1.09 -8.65 12.43
N ASN A 189 0.14 -9.32 11.79
CA ASN A 189 0.38 -10.42 10.88
C ASN A 189 -0.13 -10.08 9.48
N GLY A 190 0.79 -9.79 8.58
CA GLY A 190 0.49 -9.48 7.18
C GLY A 190 -0.04 -10.67 6.38
N ASP A 191 0.15 -11.91 6.83
CA ASP A 191 -0.26 -13.11 6.10
C ASP A 191 -1.79 -13.33 6.08
N GLN A 192 -2.54 -12.53 6.84
CA GLN A 192 -4.01 -12.51 6.77
C GLN A 192 -4.52 -11.84 5.50
N VAL A 193 -3.74 -10.98 4.89
CA VAL A 193 -4.07 -10.33 3.62
C VAL A 193 -4.01 -11.36 2.50
N LYS A 194 -5.10 -11.52 1.76
CA LYS A 194 -5.24 -12.50 0.67
C LYS A 194 -5.41 -11.89 -0.70
N GLY A 195 -5.58 -10.58 -0.79
CA GLY A 195 -5.64 -9.81 -2.03
C GLY A 195 -4.78 -8.57 -1.95
N SER A 196 -4.06 -8.26 -3.01
CA SER A 196 -3.24 -7.05 -3.12
C SER A 196 -3.17 -6.55 -4.56
N HIS A 197 -2.59 -5.39 -4.77
CA HIS A 197 -2.46 -4.75 -6.08
C HIS A 197 -1.14 -3.95 -6.15
N GLY A 198 -0.91 -3.24 -7.26
CA GLY A 198 0.25 -2.37 -7.43
C GLY A 198 1.25 -2.86 -8.48
N ARG A 199 1.08 -4.07 -9.00
CA ARG A 199 1.87 -4.57 -10.13
C ARG A 199 1.27 -4.03 -11.44
N ASP A 200 2.12 -3.64 -12.37
CA ASP A 200 1.72 -3.19 -13.71
C ASP A 200 1.66 -4.35 -14.75
N ARG A 201 2.39 -5.44 -14.49
CA ARG A 201 2.37 -6.63 -15.34
C ARG A 201 1.46 -7.68 -14.74
N LEU A 202 0.19 -7.61 -15.11
CA LEU A 202 -0.84 -8.52 -14.66
C LEU A 202 -1.32 -9.42 -15.82
N PRO A 203 -1.70 -10.68 -15.54
CA PRO A 203 -2.41 -11.49 -16.52
C PRO A 203 -3.76 -10.86 -16.87
N ALA A 204 -4.27 -11.14 -18.07
CA ALA A 204 -5.47 -10.46 -18.60
C ALA A 204 -6.70 -10.54 -17.68
N ASN A 205 -6.85 -11.61 -16.94
CA ASN A 205 -7.96 -11.81 -15.99
C ASN A 205 -7.81 -11.06 -14.65
N GLN A 206 -6.69 -10.36 -14.45
CA GLN A 206 -6.40 -9.55 -13.26
C GLN A 206 -6.16 -8.07 -13.60
N GLN A 207 -6.26 -7.70 -14.88
CA GLN A 207 -6.12 -6.31 -15.30
C GLN A 207 -7.35 -5.49 -14.88
N PRO A 208 -7.20 -4.17 -14.72
CA PRO A 208 -8.33 -3.28 -14.54
C PRO A 208 -9.28 -3.36 -15.75
N VAL A 209 -10.55 -3.09 -15.51
CA VAL A 209 -11.58 -3.15 -16.54
C VAL A 209 -12.14 -1.78 -16.85
N PHE A 210 -12.50 -1.58 -18.12
CA PHE A 210 -13.30 -0.46 -18.58
C PHE A 210 -14.43 -1.01 -19.47
N ILE A 211 -15.69 -0.79 -19.07
CA ILE A 211 -16.88 -1.29 -19.76
C ILE A 211 -17.80 -0.11 -19.99
N GLY A 212 -18.17 0.13 -21.22
CA GLY A 212 -19.09 1.21 -21.59
C GLY A 212 -19.77 0.94 -22.93
N PRO A 213 -20.56 1.89 -23.44
CA PRO A 213 -21.20 1.79 -24.74
C PRO A 213 -20.19 1.58 -25.87
N ALA A 214 -20.60 0.86 -26.91
CA ALA A 214 -19.74 0.50 -28.03
C ALA A 214 -19.20 1.71 -28.83
N PHE A 215 -19.72 2.88 -28.61
CA PHE A 215 -19.24 4.11 -29.28
C PHE A 215 -18.06 4.78 -28.56
N LEU A 216 -17.72 4.36 -27.34
CA LEU A 216 -16.56 4.90 -26.64
C LEU A 216 -15.27 4.47 -27.35
N PRO A 217 -14.22 5.32 -27.30
CA PRO A 217 -12.91 4.94 -27.82
C PRO A 217 -12.33 3.77 -27.03
N GLU A 218 -11.45 3.02 -27.66
CA GLU A 218 -10.68 1.98 -27.00
C GLU A 218 -9.72 2.62 -25.97
N ILE A 219 -9.63 2.00 -24.78
CA ILE A 219 -8.78 2.45 -23.69
C ILE A 219 -7.52 1.60 -23.67
N HIS A 220 -6.38 2.25 -23.84
CA HIS A 220 -5.06 1.62 -23.80
C HIS A 220 -4.26 2.00 -22.54
N ALA A 221 -4.58 3.15 -21.93
CA ALA A 221 -3.93 3.65 -20.73
C ALA A 221 -4.95 4.36 -19.83
N ALA A 222 -4.61 4.53 -18.55
CA ALA A 222 -5.50 5.21 -17.59
C ALA A 222 -5.82 6.66 -17.98
N GLU A 223 -4.90 7.33 -18.68
CA GLU A 223 -5.04 8.70 -19.20
C GLU A 223 -6.16 8.82 -20.24
N ASP A 224 -6.44 7.75 -20.99
CA ASP A 224 -7.48 7.73 -22.02
C ASP A 224 -8.90 7.80 -21.44
N VAL A 225 -9.08 7.36 -20.18
CA VAL A 225 -10.39 7.28 -19.51
C VAL A 225 -11.07 8.64 -19.44
N HIS A 226 -10.32 9.70 -19.14
CA HIS A 226 -10.86 11.05 -19.08
C HIS A 226 -11.52 11.47 -20.42
N GLN A 227 -10.81 11.30 -21.53
CA GLN A 227 -11.32 11.66 -22.85
C GLN A 227 -12.48 10.75 -23.29
N ALA A 228 -12.41 9.46 -22.95
CA ALA A 228 -13.49 8.53 -23.20
C ALA A 228 -14.80 8.93 -22.49
N ILE A 229 -14.72 9.35 -21.23
CA ILE A 229 -15.90 9.83 -20.49
C ILE A 229 -16.44 11.12 -21.11
N LEU A 230 -15.58 12.07 -21.46
CA LEU A 230 -16.00 13.32 -22.10
C LEU A 230 -16.74 13.09 -23.44
N SER A 231 -16.31 12.10 -24.21
CA SER A 231 -16.94 11.78 -25.49
C SER A 231 -18.41 11.32 -25.39
N VAL A 232 -18.87 10.94 -24.18
CA VAL A 232 -20.30 10.65 -23.93
C VAL A 232 -21.16 11.91 -24.10
N PHE A 233 -20.62 13.08 -23.73
CA PHE A 233 -21.31 14.36 -23.76
C PHE A 233 -21.16 15.10 -25.10
N GLU A 234 -20.26 14.65 -25.98
CA GLU A 234 -20.03 15.28 -27.29
C GLU A 234 -20.97 14.75 -28.38
N LYS A 235 -21.82 13.79 -28.06
CA LYS A 235 -22.74 13.10 -29.01
C LYS A 235 -24.19 13.60 -28.95
N GLU A 236 -24.42 14.83 -28.50
CA GLU A 236 -25.71 15.50 -28.68
C GLU A 236 -25.84 16.18 -30.05
#